data_8904a5c22aab533badeb37136a1fef61
#
_entry.id   8904a5c22aab533badeb37136a1fef61
#
_cell.length_a   1.000
_cell.length_b   1.000
_cell.length_c   1.000
_cell.angle_alpha   90.00
_cell.angle_beta   90.00
_cell.angle_gamma   90.00
#
_symmetry.space_group_name_H-M   'P 1'
#
loop_
_entity.id
_entity.type
_entity.pdbx_description
1 polymer ?
#
loop_
_entity_poly.entity_id
_entity_poly.type
_entity_poly.pdbx_seq_one_letter_code
_entity_poly.pdbx_strand_id
1 'polypeptide(L)'
;MMLSQLGEQQVAELSEKSNAETMKKFNERPGTVSNQYLHDLYRFFKLSVRRHEFRDIFKEKLDLHHIPALNNVLYNEYILFPIADFYLKKERWNEAIEVYEEMETIGALKGRGAEYYQKLGYALQKNKKYAEAIDAYLKADTLKPDNIWNNRHLAICYRLNRNYQAALSYYKKVEEATPESTNVIFHIGSCLAELGQYEEAANYFFKLDFIESNCIKAWRGIGWCSFISRKYEQAMKYYEKIIGQKPLAIDYMNAGHVAWAMGDIQKAAALYGKSITANGNRERFLEMFRKDEEALLKQGIQEEDIPL
;
A
#
# COMPACT_ATOMS: atom_id res chain seq x y z
N MET A 1 29.65 -32.30 -29.78
CA MET A 1 30.44 -33.16 -30.71
C MET A 1 29.84 -33.33 -32.12
N MET A 2 28.86 -32.47 -32.55
CA MET A 2 28.30 -32.56 -33.92
C MET A 2 28.68 -31.38 -34.85
N LEU A 3 29.30 -30.35 -34.35
CA LEU A 3 29.68 -29.18 -35.18
C LEU A 3 31.12 -29.23 -35.74
N SER A 4 31.91 -30.20 -35.35
CA SER A 4 33.31 -30.32 -35.80
C SER A 4 33.49 -31.12 -37.11
N GLN A 5 32.41 -31.54 -37.76
CA GLN A 5 32.47 -32.33 -39.01
C GLN A 5 31.81 -31.64 -40.22
N LEU A 6 31.31 -30.44 -40.06
CA LEU A 6 30.70 -29.66 -41.14
C LEU A 6 31.76 -28.75 -41.77
N GLY A 7 31.97 -28.85 -43.09
CA GLY A 7 32.86 -27.97 -43.82
C GLY A 7 32.38 -26.50 -43.76
N GLU A 8 33.30 -25.54 -43.89
CA GLU A 8 33.01 -24.10 -43.80
C GLU A 8 31.81 -23.64 -44.65
N GLN A 9 31.63 -24.24 -45.84
CA GLN A 9 30.52 -23.95 -46.74
C GLN A 9 29.16 -24.40 -46.14
N GLN A 10 29.12 -25.54 -45.48
CA GLN A 10 27.90 -26.07 -44.85
C GLN A 10 27.52 -25.26 -43.60
N VAL A 11 28.51 -24.74 -42.87
CA VAL A 11 28.30 -23.83 -41.74
C VAL A 11 27.76 -22.48 -42.21
N ALA A 12 28.28 -21.96 -43.34
CA ALA A 12 27.80 -20.74 -43.96
C ALA A 12 26.34 -20.87 -44.45
N GLU A 13 25.99 -21.96 -45.14
CA GLU A 13 24.62 -22.21 -45.59
C GLU A 13 23.63 -22.43 -44.46
N LEU A 14 24.03 -23.09 -43.36
CA LEU A 14 23.20 -23.22 -42.18
C LEU A 14 23.00 -21.90 -41.47
N SER A 15 24.03 -21.06 -41.43
CA SER A 15 23.96 -19.70 -40.87
C SER A 15 23.05 -18.80 -41.70
N GLU A 16 23.15 -18.82 -43.03
CA GLU A 16 22.26 -18.07 -43.92
C GLU A 16 20.80 -18.52 -43.83
N LYS A 17 20.54 -19.84 -43.81
CA LYS A 17 19.19 -20.39 -43.61
C LYS A 17 18.61 -20.01 -42.25
N SER A 18 19.42 -20.12 -41.19
CA SER A 18 19.01 -19.70 -39.83
C SER A 18 18.69 -18.20 -39.78
N ASN A 19 19.53 -17.38 -40.44
CA ASN A 19 19.29 -15.92 -40.51
C ASN A 19 18.04 -15.59 -41.34
N ALA A 20 17.81 -16.29 -42.46
CA ALA A 20 16.63 -16.10 -43.29
C ALA A 20 15.32 -16.51 -42.59
N GLU A 21 15.34 -17.63 -41.84
CA GLU A 21 14.21 -18.06 -41.01
C GLU A 21 13.95 -17.06 -39.85
N THR A 22 15.03 -16.56 -39.25
CA THR A 22 14.92 -15.57 -38.18
C THR A 22 14.35 -14.25 -38.70
N MET A 23 14.79 -13.80 -39.87
CA MET A 23 14.26 -12.61 -40.55
C MET A 23 12.81 -12.78 -41.00
N LYS A 24 12.43 -13.99 -41.45
CA LYS A 24 11.04 -14.28 -41.80
C LYS A 24 10.12 -14.24 -40.58
N LYS A 25 10.54 -14.82 -39.46
CA LYS A 25 9.84 -14.73 -38.16
C LYS A 25 9.75 -13.30 -37.65
N PHE A 26 10.78 -12.50 -37.86
CA PHE A 26 10.82 -11.08 -37.52
C PHE A 26 9.74 -10.26 -38.25
N ASN A 27 9.58 -10.50 -39.54
CA ASN A 27 8.59 -9.82 -40.37
C ASN A 27 7.16 -10.29 -40.12
N GLU A 28 6.96 -11.55 -39.71
CA GLU A 28 5.64 -12.14 -39.50
C GLU A 28 5.06 -11.82 -38.11
N ARG A 29 5.90 -11.60 -37.07
CA ARG A 29 5.44 -11.30 -35.71
C ARG A 29 6.43 -10.39 -34.95
N PRO A 30 6.44 -9.09 -35.18
CA PRO A 30 7.38 -8.17 -34.54
C PRO A 30 7.39 -8.25 -33.01
N GLY A 31 6.22 -8.43 -32.40
CA GLY A 31 6.09 -8.55 -30.94
C GLY A 31 6.71 -9.82 -30.35
N THR A 32 6.78 -10.92 -31.11
CA THR A 32 7.34 -12.19 -30.63
C THR A 32 8.85 -12.13 -30.54
N VAL A 33 9.50 -11.49 -31.53
CA VAL A 33 10.95 -11.33 -31.56
C VAL A 33 11.42 -10.37 -30.47
N SER A 34 10.69 -9.27 -30.28
CA SER A 34 10.96 -8.33 -29.19
C SER A 34 10.87 -9.01 -27.82
N ASN A 35 9.82 -9.82 -27.60
CA ASN A 35 9.67 -10.57 -26.36
C ASN A 35 10.79 -11.61 -26.17
N GLN A 36 11.18 -12.32 -27.23
CA GLN A 36 12.27 -13.29 -27.16
C GLN A 36 13.59 -12.62 -26.81
N TYR A 37 13.90 -11.49 -27.47
CA TYR A 37 15.09 -10.69 -27.16
C TYR A 37 15.12 -10.22 -25.71
N LEU A 38 13.99 -9.72 -25.19
CA LEU A 38 13.87 -9.30 -23.80
C LEU A 38 14.05 -10.48 -22.83
N HIS A 39 13.51 -11.65 -23.17
CA HIS A 39 13.72 -12.87 -22.39
C HIS A 39 15.17 -13.32 -22.35
N ASP A 40 15.86 -13.28 -23.49
CA ASP A 40 17.27 -13.70 -23.59
C ASP A 40 18.16 -12.69 -22.86
N LEU A 41 17.87 -11.40 -22.98
CA LEU A 41 18.54 -10.35 -22.23
C LEU A 41 18.34 -10.50 -20.72
N TYR A 42 17.11 -10.80 -20.28
CA TYR A 42 16.82 -11.09 -18.86
C TYR A 42 17.60 -12.32 -18.37
N ARG A 43 17.62 -13.40 -19.15
CA ARG A 43 18.39 -14.60 -18.83
C ARG A 43 19.87 -14.30 -18.72
N PHE A 44 20.44 -13.50 -19.63
CA PHE A 44 21.83 -13.09 -19.57
C PHE A 44 22.15 -12.39 -18.23
N PHE A 45 21.39 -11.38 -17.85
CA PHE A 45 21.64 -10.64 -16.61
C PHE A 45 21.35 -11.45 -15.35
N LYS A 46 20.49 -12.45 -15.39
CA LYS A 46 20.17 -13.27 -14.22
C LYS A 46 21.02 -14.52 -14.08
N LEU A 47 21.38 -15.17 -15.18
CA LEU A 47 21.99 -16.51 -15.19
C LEU A 47 23.45 -16.52 -15.68
N SER A 48 23.92 -15.49 -16.38
CA SER A 48 25.31 -15.46 -16.87
C SER A 48 26.31 -15.38 -15.72
N VAL A 49 27.36 -16.18 -15.81
CA VAL A 49 28.52 -16.13 -14.90
C VAL A 49 29.23 -14.78 -15.01
N ARG A 50 29.21 -14.16 -16.19
CA ARG A 50 29.82 -12.85 -16.46
C ARG A 50 28.94 -11.64 -16.12
N ARG A 51 27.77 -11.86 -15.49
CA ARG A 51 26.82 -10.77 -15.12
C ARG A 51 27.46 -9.64 -14.30
N HIS A 52 28.53 -9.93 -13.58
CA HIS A 52 29.24 -8.92 -12.76
C HIS A 52 30.11 -7.96 -13.58
N GLU A 53 30.40 -8.29 -14.84
CA GLU A 53 31.18 -7.45 -15.75
C GLU A 53 30.32 -6.36 -16.41
N PHE A 54 29.00 -6.48 -16.32
CA PHE A 54 28.04 -5.58 -16.99
C PHE A 54 27.10 -4.97 -15.97
N ARG A 55 26.68 -3.73 -16.19
CA ARG A 55 25.57 -3.13 -15.44
C ARG A 55 24.29 -3.88 -15.76
N ASP A 56 23.54 -4.26 -14.70
CA ASP A 56 22.25 -4.92 -14.86
C ASP A 56 21.21 -3.89 -15.35
N ILE A 57 20.92 -3.90 -16.64
CA ILE A 57 19.97 -2.97 -17.28
C ILE A 57 18.56 -3.05 -16.68
N PHE A 58 18.18 -4.16 -16.02
CA PHE A 58 16.89 -4.28 -15.34
C PHE A 58 16.88 -3.59 -13.97
N LYS A 59 18.05 -3.16 -13.48
CA LYS A 59 18.21 -2.35 -12.26
C LYS A 59 18.47 -0.87 -12.56
N GLU A 60 18.86 -0.54 -13.79
CA GLU A 60 19.06 0.84 -14.21
C GLU A 60 17.73 1.59 -14.22
N LYS A 61 17.79 2.90 -14.00
CA LYS A 61 16.63 3.78 -14.17
C LYS A 61 16.20 3.71 -15.63
N LEU A 62 14.96 3.26 -15.88
CA LEU A 62 14.38 3.30 -17.21
C LEU A 62 13.98 4.75 -17.51
N ASP A 63 14.78 5.46 -18.24
CA ASP A 63 14.54 6.85 -18.63
C ASP A 63 13.99 6.91 -20.08
N LEU A 64 12.77 6.35 -20.24
CA LEU A 64 12.14 6.20 -21.55
C LEU A 64 11.71 7.56 -22.16
N HIS A 65 11.51 8.56 -21.34
CA HIS A 65 10.98 9.87 -21.75
C HIS A 65 12.07 10.92 -21.99
N HIS A 66 13.30 10.66 -21.56
CA HIS A 66 14.45 11.56 -21.78
C HIS A 66 15.45 11.04 -22.81
N ILE A 67 15.01 10.26 -23.81
CA ILE A 67 15.87 9.82 -24.90
C ILE A 67 16.05 11.00 -25.88
N PRO A 68 17.23 11.66 -25.93
CA PRO A 68 17.38 12.90 -26.68
C PRO A 68 17.02 12.80 -28.17
N ALA A 69 17.33 11.66 -28.78
CA ALA A 69 17.00 11.40 -30.17
C ALA A 69 15.50 11.29 -30.47
N LEU A 70 14.67 11.10 -29.45
CA LEU A 70 13.23 10.91 -29.56
C LEU A 70 12.41 12.07 -28.98
N ASN A 71 13.05 13.11 -28.43
CA ASN A 71 12.36 14.21 -27.77
C ASN A 71 11.22 14.79 -28.60
N ASN A 72 11.46 15.08 -29.90
CA ASN A 72 10.44 15.65 -30.77
C ASN A 72 9.22 14.72 -31.00
N VAL A 73 9.39 13.42 -30.78
CA VAL A 73 8.33 12.42 -30.94
C VAL A 73 7.64 12.13 -29.61
N LEU A 74 8.43 12.10 -28.53
CA LEU A 74 7.96 11.69 -27.19
C LEU A 74 7.14 12.78 -26.50
N TYR A 75 7.44 14.07 -26.74
CA TYR A 75 6.80 15.21 -26.08
C TYR A 75 5.40 15.48 -26.63
N ASN A 76 4.53 14.47 -26.61
CA ASN A 76 3.11 14.64 -26.87
C ASN A 76 2.26 13.75 -25.95
N GLU A 77 1.01 14.13 -25.72
CA GLU A 77 0.08 13.43 -24.82
C GLU A 77 -0.18 11.97 -25.20
N TYR A 78 -0.17 11.66 -26.49
CA TYR A 78 -0.45 10.30 -26.97
C TYR A 78 0.65 9.30 -26.65
N ILE A 79 1.86 9.78 -26.41
CA ILE A 79 3.03 8.95 -26.09
C ILE A 79 3.38 9.01 -24.62
N LEU A 80 3.38 10.20 -24.00
CA LEU A 80 3.74 10.35 -22.58
C LEU A 80 2.75 9.63 -21.67
N PHE A 81 1.44 9.70 -21.96
CA PHE A 81 0.43 9.02 -21.13
C PHE A 81 0.62 7.49 -21.10
N PRO A 82 0.80 6.77 -22.22
CA PRO A 82 1.18 5.36 -22.21
C PRO A 82 2.50 5.05 -21.50
N ILE A 83 3.49 5.93 -21.56
CA ILE A 83 4.76 5.78 -20.83
C ILE A 83 4.52 5.87 -19.33
N ALA A 84 3.77 6.87 -18.88
CA ALA A 84 3.38 7.00 -17.47
C ALA A 84 2.59 5.76 -16.97
N ASP A 85 1.64 5.28 -17.78
CA ASP A 85 0.89 4.05 -17.48
C ASP A 85 1.78 2.81 -17.41
N PHE A 86 2.80 2.72 -18.25
CA PHE A 86 3.80 1.66 -18.18
C PHE A 86 4.57 1.71 -16.87
N TYR A 87 5.03 2.90 -16.44
CA TYR A 87 5.71 3.06 -15.17
C TYR A 87 4.80 2.71 -13.97
N LEU A 88 3.53 3.12 -14.00
CA LEU A 88 2.55 2.74 -12.99
C LEU A 88 2.38 1.21 -12.87
N LYS A 89 2.24 0.51 -14.02
CA LYS A 89 2.14 -0.96 -14.08
C LYS A 89 3.39 -1.67 -13.56
N LYS A 90 4.56 -1.02 -13.69
CA LYS A 90 5.85 -1.54 -13.20
C LYS A 90 6.18 -1.08 -11.78
N GLU A 91 5.24 -0.42 -11.11
CA GLU A 91 5.40 0.12 -9.74
C GLU A 91 6.59 1.10 -9.61
N ARG A 92 6.95 1.76 -10.72
CA ARG A 92 7.97 2.78 -10.76
C ARG A 92 7.32 4.15 -10.54
N TRP A 93 7.02 4.40 -9.26
CA TRP A 93 6.20 5.54 -8.87
C TRP A 93 6.86 6.90 -9.15
N ASN A 94 8.19 7.01 -8.95
CA ASN A 94 8.91 8.26 -9.18
C ASN A 94 8.93 8.61 -10.67
N GLU A 95 9.25 7.65 -11.52
CA GLU A 95 9.27 7.84 -12.97
C GLU A 95 7.88 8.15 -13.52
N ALA A 96 6.85 7.53 -12.99
CA ALA A 96 5.47 7.85 -13.35
C ALA A 96 5.11 9.30 -12.99
N ILE A 97 5.49 9.76 -11.79
CA ILE A 97 5.26 11.12 -11.32
C ILE A 97 5.99 12.11 -12.24
N GLU A 98 7.29 11.89 -12.51
CA GLU A 98 8.08 12.73 -13.41
C GLU A 98 7.38 12.93 -14.76
N VAL A 99 6.91 11.85 -15.41
CA VAL A 99 6.21 11.94 -16.69
C VAL A 99 4.88 12.67 -16.58
N TYR A 100 4.10 12.46 -15.51
CA TYR A 100 2.86 13.21 -15.32
C TYR A 100 3.11 14.71 -15.10
N GLU A 101 4.13 15.09 -14.33
CA GLU A 101 4.50 16.48 -14.12
C GLU A 101 4.96 17.16 -15.43
N GLU A 102 5.71 16.46 -16.27
CA GLU A 102 6.07 16.94 -17.61
C GLU A 102 4.85 17.16 -18.50
N MET A 103 3.87 16.25 -18.46
CA MET A 103 2.61 16.41 -19.21
C MET A 103 1.83 17.65 -18.77
N GLU A 104 1.81 17.99 -17.49
CA GLU A 104 1.18 19.20 -16.99
C GLU A 104 1.92 20.44 -17.52
N THR A 105 3.25 20.41 -17.51
CA THR A 105 4.12 21.51 -17.97
C THR A 105 3.92 21.84 -19.46
N ILE A 106 3.76 20.83 -20.31
CA ILE A 106 3.54 21.02 -21.75
C ILE A 106 2.08 21.25 -22.12
N GLY A 107 1.17 21.28 -21.14
CA GLY A 107 -0.26 21.48 -21.36
C GLY A 107 -0.96 20.32 -22.09
N ALA A 108 -0.41 19.12 -22.04
CA ALA A 108 -0.85 17.94 -22.77
C ALA A 108 -2.04 17.21 -22.08
N LEU A 109 -3.03 17.95 -21.56
CA LEU A 109 -4.12 17.37 -20.76
C LEU A 109 -5.48 17.37 -21.47
N LYS A 110 -5.53 17.59 -22.79
CA LYS A 110 -6.77 17.76 -23.55
C LYS A 110 -7.75 16.57 -23.38
N GLY A 111 -8.85 16.81 -22.69
CA GLY A 111 -9.96 15.87 -22.55
C GLY A 111 -9.78 14.75 -21.53
N ARG A 112 -8.60 14.55 -20.93
CA ARG A 112 -8.31 13.50 -19.95
C ARG A 112 -7.96 14.01 -18.55
N GLY A 113 -8.23 15.26 -18.24
CA GLY A 113 -7.78 15.92 -17.03
C GLY A 113 -8.11 15.16 -15.73
N ALA A 114 -9.32 14.65 -15.59
CA ALA A 114 -9.72 13.89 -14.39
C ALA A 114 -8.94 12.57 -14.27
N GLU A 115 -8.81 11.81 -15.35
CA GLU A 115 -8.05 10.54 -15.36
C GLU A 115 -6.56 10.78 -15.09
N TYR A 116 -6.01 11.82 -15.66
CA TYR A 116 -4.64 12.24 -15.44
C TYR A 116 -4.37 12.50 -13.95
N TYR A 117 -5.17 13.35 -13.31
CA TYR A 117 -5.00 13.68 -11.90
C TYR A 117 -5.26 12.48 -10.98
N GLN A 118 -6.17 11.57 -11.33
CA GLN A 118 -6.38 10.33 -10.60
C GLN A 118 -5.13 9.43 -10.64
N LYS A 119 -4.51 9.29 -11.80
CA LYS A 119 -3.31 8.46 -11.97
C LYS A 119 -2.08 9.09 -11.31
N LEU A 120 -1.89 10.40 -11.45
CA LEU A 120 -0.86 11.14 -10.74
C LEU A 120 -1.04 11.00 -9.22
N GLY A 121 -2.25 11.23 -8.71
CA GLY A 121 -2.58 11.05 -7.30
C GLY A 121 -2.28 9.63 -6.81
N TYR A 122 -2.57 8.62 -7.64
CA TYR A 122 -2.26 7.22 -7.30
C TYR A 122 -0.74 6.96 -7.22
N ALA A 123 0.04 7.47 -8.16
CA ALA A 123 1.50 7.37 -8.13
C ALA A 123 2.07 8.04 -6.86
N LEU A 124 1.63 9.28 -6.56
CA LEU A 124 2.01 10.04 -5.38
C LEU A 124 1.64 9.31 -4.07
N GLN A 125 0.42 8.77 -4.00
CA GLN A 125 -0.04 7.97 -2.85
C GLN A 125 0.84 6.74 -2.63
N LYS A 126 1.17 6.00 -3.68
CA LYS A 126 2.04 4.81 -3.60
C LYS A 126 3.47 5.20 -3.21
N ASN A 127 3.92 6.37 -3.63
CA ASN A 127 5.21 6.95 -3.23
C ASN A 127 5.17 7.60 -1.82
N LYS A 128 4.06 7.48 -1.08
CA LYS A 128 3.84 8.03 0.26
C LYS A 128 3.85 9.58 0.34
N LYS A 129 3.73 10.26 -0.77
CA LYS A 129 3.58 11.70 -0.87
C LYS A 129 2.10 12.09 -0.72
N TYR A 130 1.56 11.90 0.49
CA TYR A 130 0.11 11.95 0.72
C TYR A 130 -0.50 13.35 0.52
N ALA A 131 0.21 14.42 0.90
CA ALA A 131 -0.26 15.79 0.70
C ALA A 131 -0.41 16.12 -0.79
N GLU A 132 0.63 15.86 -1.58
CA GLU A 132 0.62 16.06 -3.03
C GLU A 132 -0.45 15.19 -3.72
N ALA A 133 -0.64 13.94 -3.23
CA ALA A 133 -1.69 13.04 -3.73
C ALA A 133 -3.10 13.60 -3.47
N ILE A 134 -3.34 14.20 -2.32
CA ILE A 134 -4.61 14.87 -1.99
C ILE A 134 -4.88 15.99 -2.98
N ASP A 135 -3.91 16.85 -3.25
CA ASP A 135 -4.05 17.96 -4.20
C ASP A 135 -4.42 17.46 -5.61
N ALA A 136 -3.73 16.40 -6.08
CA ALA A 136 -4.04 15.77 -7.36
C ALA A 136 -5.47 15.19 -7.39
N TYR A 137 -5.86 14.46 -6.35
CA TYR A 137 -7.22 13.89 -6.30
C TYR A 137 -8.31 14.97 -6.15
N LEU A 138 -8.06 16.09 -5.48
CA LEU A 138 -9.00 17.22 -5.42
C LEU A 138 -9.16 17.88 -6.78
N LYS A 139 -8.06 18.04 -7.56
CA LYS A 139 -8.15 18.49 -8.96
C LYS A 139 -9.00 17.53 -9.79
N ALA A 140 -8.82 16.21 -9.59
CA ALA A 140 -9.63 15.19 -10.28
C ALA A 140 -11.11 15.28 -9.88
N ASP A 141 -11.42 15.52 -8.62
CA ASP A 141 -12.79 15.67 -8.09
C ASP A 141 -13.48 16.90 -8.67
N THR A 142 -12.76 18.02 -8.80
CA THR A 142 -13.27 19.23 -9.45
C THR A 142 -13.66 18.99 -10.91
N LEU A 143 -12.91 18.17 -11.64
CA LEU A 143 -13.17 17.86 -13.04
C LEU A 143 -14.25 16.78 -13.24
N LYS A 144 -14.33 15.84 -12.32
CA LYS A 144 -15.32 14.77 -12.31
C LYS A 144 -15.77 14.49 -10.88
N PRO A 145 -16.76 15.24 -10.38
CA PRO A 145 -17.26 15.10 -9.01
C PRO A 145 -17.83 13.70 -8.72
N ASP A 146 -17.88 13.36 -7.44
CA ASP A 146 -18.55 12.17 -6.90
C ASP A 146 -18.05 10.82 -7.45
N ASN A 147 -16.82 10.79 -7.94
CA ASN A 147 -16.22 9.54 -8.36
C ASN A 147 -15.83 8.70 -7.12
N ILE A 148 -16.51 7.57 -6.91
CA ILE A 148 -16.34 6.69 -5.74
C ILE A 148 -14.89 6.21 -5.58
N TRP A 149 -14.21 5.88 -6.69
CA TRP A 149 -12.80 5.49 -6.66
C TRP A 149 -11.93 6.64 -6.14
N ASN A 150 -12.15 7.86 -6.66
CA ASN A 150 -11.42 9.06 -6.24
C ASN A 150 -11.68 9.38 -4.75
N ASN A 151 -12.94 9.36 -4.32
CA ASN A 151 -13.33 9.59 -2.92
C ASN A 151 -12.67 8.59 -1.97
N ARG A 152 -12.59 7.31 -2.38
CA ARG A 152 -11.88 6.28 -1.60
C ARG A 152 -10.41 6.58 -1.45
N HIS A 153 -9.73 7.02 -2.50
CA HIS A 153 -8.32 7.35 -2.46
C HIS A 153 -8.04 8.65 -1.69
N LEU A 154 -8.89 9.65 -1.81
CA LEU A 154 -8.87 10.85 -0.95
C LEU A 154 -8.98 10.48 0.52
N ALA A 155 -9.96 9.65 0.89
CA ALA A 155 -10.14 9.20 2.26
C ALA A 155 -8.88 8.49 2.80
N ILE A 156 -8.27 7.61 2.00
CA ILE A 156 -7.03 6.92 2.38
C ILE A 156 -5.89 7.91 2.58
N CYS A 157 -5.70 8.86 1.66
CA CYS A 157 -4.62 9.84 1.75
C CYS A 157 -4.80 10.78 2.94
N TYR A 158 -6.01 11.29 3.18
CA TYR A 158 -6.30 12.11 4.37
C TYR A 158 -6.04 11.35 5.66
N ARG A 159 -6.45 10.08 5.77
CA ARG A 159 -6.18 9.24 6.94
C ARG A 159 -4.68 9.02 7.17
N LEU A 160 -3.93 8.72 6.10
CA LEU A 160 -2.47 8.52 6.20
C LEU A 160 -1.74 9.83 6.50
N ASN A 161 -2.31 10.96 6.12
CA ASN A 161 -1.84 12.31 6.47
C ASN A 161 -2.38 12.81 7.83
N ARG A 162 -3.02 11.93 8.62
CA ARG A 162 -3.60 12.19 9.95
C ARG A 162 -4.71 13.25 9.98
N ASN A 163 -5.29 13.61 8.86
CA ASN A 163 -6.49 14.44 8.80
C ASN A 163 -7.73 13.54 8.86
N TYR A 164 -8.03 13.03 10.05
CA TYR A 164 -9.10 12.05 10.26
C TYR A 164 -10.49 12.62 9.99
N GLN A 165 -10.70 13.90 10.23
CA GLN A 165 -12.00 14.56 9.97
C GLN A 165 -12.31 14.59 8.46
N ALA A 166 -11.35 14.99 7.63
CA ALA A 166 -11.53 14.97 6.18
C ALA A 166 -11.64 13.53 5.67
N ALA A 167 -10.81 12.60 6.18
CA ALA A 167 -10.88 11.20 5.83
C ALA A 167 -12.28 10.62 6.08
N LEU A 168 -12.85 10.91 7.25
CA LEU A 168 -14.19 10.47 7.65
C LEU A 168 -15.26 10.96 6.67
N SER A 169 -15.22 12.24 6.26
CA SER A 169 -16.20 12.80 5.32
C SER A 169 -16.17 12.07 3.96
N TYR A 170 -14.97 11.79 3.45
CA TYR A 170 -14.84 11.06 2.18
C TYR A 170 -15.17 9.57 2.32
N TYR A 171 -14.84 8.91 3.44
CA TYR A 171 -15.27 7.54 3.68
C TYR A 171 -16.80 7.42 3.77
N LYS A 172 -17.49 8.40 4.37
CA LYS A 172 -18.96 8.42 4.42
C LYS A 172 -19.58 8.52 3.02
N LYS A 173 -19.03 9.34 2.11
CA LYS A 173 -19.44 9.34 0.69
C LYS A 173 -19.25 7.97 0.02
N VAL A 174 -18.16 7.26 0.35
CA VAL A 174 -17.94 5.91 -0.18
C VAL A 174 -18.89 4.90 0.45
N GLU A 175 -19.22 5.03 1.74
CA GLU A 175 -20.20 4.17 2.43
C GLU A 175 -21.59 4.27 1.81
N GLU A 176 -22.07 5.46 1.42
CA GLU A 176 -23.35 5.66 0.75
C GLU A 176 -23.47 4.80 -0.53
N ALA A 177 -22.38 4.67 -1.28
CA ALA A 177 -22.34 3.87 -2.50
C ALA A 177 -22.03 2.38 -2.24
N THR A 178 -21.39 2.06 -1.13
CA THR A 178 -20.96 0.68 -0.78
C THR A 178 -21.17 0.40 0.71
N PRO A 179 -22.41 0.32 1.20
CA PRO A 179 -22.74 0.29 2.65
C PRO A 179 -22.27 -0.97 3.37
N GLU A 180 -22.00 -2.05 2.64
CA GLU A 180 -21.54 -3.33 3.20
C GLU A 180 -20.01 -3.55 3.06
N SER A 181 -19.29 -2.55 2.56
CA SER A 181 -17.85 -2.65 2.41
C SER A 181 -17.15 -2.72 3.77
N THR A 182 -16.74 -3.92 4.19
CA THR A 182 -16.08 -4.18 5.48
C THR A 182 -14.82 -3.31 5.66
N ASN A 183 -14.11 -3.02 4.57
CA ASN A 183 -12.93 -2.16 4.59
C ASN A 183 -13.29 -0.69 4.88
N VAL A 184 -14.37 -0.18 4.27
CA VAL A 184 -14.85 1.19 4.50
C VAL A 184 -15.35 1.33 5.94
N ILE A 185 -16.19 0.39 6.39
CA ILE A 185 -16.71 0.34 7.76
C ILE A 185 -15.54 0.36 8.79
N PHE A 186 -14.53 -0.48 8.58
CA PHE A 186 -13.34 -0.51 9.43
C PHE A 186 -12.63 0.85 9.49
N HIS A 187 -12.43 1.49 8.34
CA HIS A 187 -11.72 2.77 8.31
C HIS A 187 -12.54 3.94 8.88
N ILE A 188 -13.87 3.91 8.75
CA ILE A 188 -14.73 4.88 9.42
C ILE A 188 -14.60 4.72 10.93
N GLY A 189 -14.74 3.50 11.46
CA GLY A 189 -14.57 3.23 12.88
C GLY A 189 -13.18 3.67 13.38
N SER A 190 -12.13 3.41 12.60
CA SER A 190 -10.78 3.84 12.95
C SER A 190 -10.63 5.36 12.99
N CYS A 191 -11.17 6.10 12.00
CA CYS A 191 -11.12 7.56 11.99
C CYS A 191 -11.90 8.15 13.16
N LEU A 192 -13.06 7.61 13.50
CA LEU A 192 -13.86 8.03 14.66
C LEU A 192 -13.11 7.80 15.97
N ALA A 193 -12.43 6.67 16.12
CA ALA A 193 -11.60 6.39 17.30
C ALA A 193 -10.44 7.39 17.45
N GLU A 194 -9.76 7.72 16.35
CA GLU A 194 -8.70 8.74 16.34
C GLU A 194 -9.21 10.17 16.63
N LEU A 195 -10.49 10.43 16.34
CA LEU A 195 -11.18 11.68 16.68
C LEU A 195 -11.74 11.68 18.12
N GLY A 196 -11.53 10.62 18.89
CA GLY A 196 -12.05 10.49 20.25
C GLY A 196 -13.54 10.13 20.34
N GLN A 197 -14.19 9.84 19.23
CA GLN A 197 -15.62 9.50 19.15
C GLN A 197 -15.82 7.99 19.37
N TYR A 198 -15.42 7.50 20.54
CA TYR A 198 -15.28 6.06 20.82
C TYR A 198 -16.60 5.29 20.79
N GLU A 199 -17.72 5.91 21.18
CA GLU A 199 -19.02 5.23 21.14
C GLU A 199 -19.50 5.00 19.71
N GLU A 200 -19.35 6.02 18.85
CA GLU A 200 -19.71 5.90 17.44
C GLU A 200 -18.74 4.93 16.73
N ALA A 201 -17.45 5.00 17.04
CA ALA A 201 -16.44 4.06 16.53
C ALA A 201 -16.79 2.60 16.88
N ALA A 202 -17.19 2.34 18.13
CA ALA A 202 -17.60 1.02 18.57
C ALA A 202 -18.80 0.50 17.76
N ASN A 203 -19.78 1.33 17.43
CA ASN A 203 -20.93 0.93 16.61
C ASN A 203 -20.50 0.46 15.21
N TYR A 204 -19.52 1.15 14.60
CA TYR A 204 -18.95 0.72 13.33
C TYR A 204 -18.18 -0.59 13.44
N PHE A 205 -17.44 -0.81 14.51
CA PHE A 205 -16.75 -2.08 14.73
C PHE A 205 -17.73 -3.22 15.05
N PHE A 206 -18.85 -2.97 15.75
CA PHE A 206 -19.92 -3.95 15.92
C PHE A 206 -20.61 -4.28 14.58
N LYS A 207 -20.89 -3.28 13.73
CA LYS A 207 -21.39 -3.51 12.39
C LYS A 207 -20.44 -4.42 11.61
N LEU A 208 -19.12 -4.17 11.72
CA LEU A 208 -18.10 -4.99 11.07
C LEU A 208 -18.09 -6.43 11.60
N ASP A 209 -18.14 -6.64 12.93
CA ASP A 209 -18.19 -7.98 13.57
C ASP A 209 -19.43 -8.75 13.16
N PHE A 210 -20.55 -8.06 12.94
CA PHE A 210 -21.80 -8.66 12.47
C PHE A 210 -21.71 -9.13 11.00
N ILE A 211 -21.09 -8.32 10.12
CA ILE A 211 -20.95 -8.65 8.69
C ILE A 211 -19.88 -9.71 8.45
N GLU A 212 -18.74 -9.59 9.15
CA GLU A 212 -17.60 -10.48 8.99
C GLU A 212 -17.37 -11.27 10.29
N SER A 213 -17.88 -12.50 10.32
CA SER A 213 -17.74 -13.37 11.49
C SER A 213 -16.27 -13.62 11.84
N ASN A 214 -15.94 -13.57 13.14
CA ASN A 214 -14.58 -13.75 13.67
C ASN A 214 -13.57 -12.69 13.19
N CYS A 215 -14.02 -11.48 12.97
CA CYS A 215 -13.17 -10.37 12.54
C CYS A 215 -12.31 -9.82 13.67
N ILE A 216 -11.07 -10.30 13.77
CA ILE A 216 -10.11 -9.86 14.81
C ILE A 216 -9.91 -8.33 14.77
N LYS A 217 -9.96 -7.70 13.59
CA LYS A 217 -9.84 -6.24 13.46
C LYS A 217 -11.00 -5.51 14.15
N ALA A 218 -12.21 -6.03 13.99
CA ALA A 218 -13.40 -5.51 14.68
C ALA A 218 -13.25 -5.68 16.19
N TRP A 219 -12.85 -6.84 16.64
CA TRP A 219 -12.68 -7.13 18.08
C TRP A 219 -11.64 -6.23 18.74
N ARG A 220 -10.51 -5.93 18.06
CA ARG A 220 -9.53 -4.95 18.54
C ARG A 220 -10.14 -3.57 18.70
N GLY A 221 -10.90 -3.13 17.69
CA GLY A 221 -11.60 -1.83 17.72
C GLY A 221 -12.64 -1.77 18.85
N ILE A 222 -13.48 -2.80 18.99
CA ILE A 222 -14.47 -2.88 20.07
C ILE A 222 -13.78 -2.89 21.44
N GLY A 223 -12.76 -3.73 21.61
CA GLY A 223 -11.99 -3.84 22.85
C GLY A 223 -11.40 -2.51 23.29
N TRP A 224 -10.72 -1.82 22.35
CA TRP A 224 -10.10 -0.53 22.64
C TRP A 224 -11.14 0.57 22.94
N CYS A 225 -12.16 0.72 22.11
CA CYS A 225 -13.22 1.70 22.34
C CYS A 225 -13.95 1.45 23.66
N SER A 226 -14.22 0.18 24.01
CA SER A 226 -14.83 -0.20 25.28
C SER A 226 -13.93 0.14 26.46
N PHE A 227 -12.62 -0.11 26.36
CA PHE A 227 -11.65 0.27 27.39
C PHE A 227 -11.65 1.76 27.66
N ILE A 228 -11.52 2.58 26.61
CA ILE A 228 -11.54 4.04 26.76
C ILE A 228 -12.86 4.55 27.32
N SER A 229 -13.98 3.91 26.98
CA SER A 229 -15.32 4.23 27.49
C SER A 229 -15.62 3.62 28.87
N ARG A 230 -14.62 3.06 29.58
CA ARG A 230 -14.72 2.42 30.91
C ARG A 230 -15.67 1.22 30.96
N LYS A 231 -15.96 0.58 29.84
CA LYS A 231 -16.75 -0.67 29.73
C LYS A 231 -15.79 -1.86 29.79
N TYR A 232 -15.14 -2.02 30.96
CA TYR A 232 -13.98 -2.94 31.11
C TYR A 232 -14.33 -4.41 30.89
N GLU A 233 -15.49 -4.87 31.38
CA GLU A 233 -15.94 -6.25 31.19
C GLU A 233 -16.15 -6.56 29.70
N GLN A 234 -16.73 -5.60 28.96
CA GLN A 234 -16.88 -5.73 27.50
C GLN A 234 -15.53 -5.75 26.82
N ALA A 235 -14.61 -4.84 27.16
CA ALA A 235 -13.27 -4.80 26.62
C ALA A 235 -12.54 -6.11 26.85
N MET A 236 -12.55 -6.63 28.08
CA MET A 236 -11.90 -7.89 28.45
C MET A 236 -12.48 -9.08 27.65
N LYS A 237 -13.80 -9.15 27.52
CA LYS A 237 -14.48 -10.21 26.74
C LYS A 237 -13.96 -10.26 25.29
N TYR A 238 -13.76 -9.11 24.64
CA TYR A 238 -13.26 -9.09 23.27
C TYR A 238 -11.77 -9.40 23.18
N TYR A 239 -10.95 -8.93 24.11
CA TYR A 239 -9.53 -9.32 24.16
C TYR A 239 -9.35 -10.82 24.46
N GLU A 240 -10.17 -11.42 25.31
CA GLU A 240 -10.14 -12.86 25.56
C GLU A 240 -10.50 -13.66 24.30
N LYS A 241 -11.47 -13.22 23.50
CA LYS A 241 -11.74 -13.83 22.18
C LYS A 241 -10.51 -13.79 21.26
N ILE A 242 -9.77 -12.66 21.23
CA ILE A 242 -8.56 -12.51 20.41
C ILE A 242 -7.45 -13.43 20.93
N ILE A 243 -7.26 -13.47 22.25
CA ILE A 243 -6.23 -14.30 22.91
C ILE A 243 -6.49 -15.80 22.66
N GLY A 244 -7.73 -16.21 22.53
CA GLY A 244 -8.12 -17.59 22.19
C GLY A 244 -7.83 -17.99 20.74
N GLN A 245 -7.38 -17.08 19.89
CA GLN A 245 -7.09 -17.36 18.48
C GLN A 245 -5.60 -17.17 18.14
N LYS A 246 -5.24 -16.08 17.46
CA LYS A 246 -3.87 -15.71 17.07
C LYS A 246 -3.53 -14.30 17.56
N PRO A 247 -3.29 -14.14 18.87
CA PRO A 247 -3.01 -12.83 19.44
C PRO A 247 -1.64 -12.33 19.01
N LEU A 248 -1.54 -11.00 18.84
CA LEU A 248 -0.30 -10.27 18.72
C LEU A 248 0.14 -9.76 20.10
N ALA A 249 1.38 -9.30 20.22
CA ALA A 249 1.90 -8.70 21.45
C ALA A 249 1.02 -7.53 21.95
N ILE A 250 0.53 -6.69 21.04
CA ILE A 250 -0.38 -5.58 21.36
C ILE A 250 -1.70 -6.05 21.98
N ASP A 251 -2.22 -7.21 21.61
CA ASP A 251 -3.49 -7.73 22.14
C ASP A 251 -3.36 -8.12 23.61
N TYR A 252 -2.22 -8.74 23.97
CA TYR A 252 -1.89 -9.02 25.37
C TYR A 252 -1.67 -7.74 26.16
N MET A 253 -1.00 -6.75 25.58
CA MET A 253 -0.76 -5.47 26.25
C MET A 253 -2.08 -4.75 26.55
N ASN A 254 -2.96 -4.63 25.56
CA ASN A 254 -4.25 -3.97 25.72
C ASN A 254 -5.17 -4.73 26.71
N ALA A 255 -5.16 -6.07 26.69
CA ALA A 255 -5.84 -6.87 27.71
C ALA A 255 -5.26 -6.63 29.12
N GLY A 256 -3.94 -6.42 29.21
CA GLY A 256 -3.26 -6.04 30.44
C GLY A 256 -3.72 -4.67 30.95
N HIS A 257 -3.87 -3.68 30.06
CA HIS A 257 -4.41 -2.37 30.41
C HIS A 257 -5.83 -2.47 30.97
N VAL A 258 -6.68 -3.29 30.37
CA VAL A 258 -8.04 -3.54 30.87
C VAL A 258 -8.00 -4.20 32.24
N ALA A 259 -7.20 -5.24 32.43
CA ALA A 259 -7.07 -5.92 33.72
C ALA A 259 -6.58 -4.97 34.82
N TRP A 260 -5.62 -4.10 34.48
CA TRP A 260 -5.11 -3.10 35.41
C TRP A 260 -6.19 -2.08 35.81
N ALA A 261 -6.93 -1.55 34.84
CA ALA A 261 -8.04 -0.64 35.11
C ALA A 261 -9.19 -1.28 35.93
N MET A 262 -9.33 -2.61 35.87
CA MET A 262 -10.23 -3.39 36.73
C MET A 262 -9.68 -3.65 38.13
N GLY A 263 -8.44 -3.30 38.42
CA GLY A 263 -7.75 -3.56 39.69
C GLY A 263 -7.15 -4.97 39.82
N ASP A 264 -7.20 -5.79 38.76
CA ASP A 264 -6.58 -7.13 38.73
C ASP A 264 -5.11 -7.03 38.30
N ILE A 265 -4.26 -6.61 39.25
CA ILE A 265 -2.83 -6.37 39.03
C ILE A 265 -2.10 -7.69 38.67
N GLN A 266 -2.51 -8.83 39.22
CA GLN A 266 -1.89 -10.11 38.92
C GLN A 266 -2.15 -10.54 37.47
N LYS A 267 -3.39 -10.41 37.01
CA LYS A 267 -3.76 -10.69 35.61
C LYS A 267 -3.08 -9.70 34.67
N ALA A 268 -3.01 -8.42 35.02
CA ALA A 268 -2.31 -7.42 34.24
C ALA A 268 -0.81 -7.75 34.05
N ALA A 269 -0.10 -8.05 35.15
CA ALA A 269 1.30 -8.44 35.10
C ALA A 269 1.55 -9.70 34.25
N ALA A 270 0.69 -10.71 34.38
CA ALA A 270 0.76 -11.94 33.58
C ALA A 270 0.56 -11.66 32.07
N LEU A 271 -0.37 -10.77 31.73
CA LEU A 271 -0.65 -10.38 30.35
C LEU A 271 0.50 -9.54 29.76
N TYR A 272 1.06 -8.62 30.50
CA TYR A 272 2.25 -7.87 30.10
C TYR A 272 3.46 -8.78 29.88
N GLY A 273 3.67 -9.78 30.76
CA GLY A 273 4.70 -10.81 30.57
C GLY A 273 4.53 -11.57 29.25
N LYS A 274 3.31 -11.94 28.88
CA LYS A 274 3.00 -12.55 27.57
C LYS A 274 3.27 -11.58 26.40
N SER A 275 2.93 -10.31 26.56
CA SER A 275 3.22 -9.28 25.55
C SER A 275 4.72 -9.11 25.32
N ILE A 276 5.51 -9.06 26.37
CA ILE A 276 6.99 -8.99 26.31
C ILE A 276 7.54 -10.20 25.57
N THR A 277 7.09 -11.39 25.94
CA THR A 277 7.52 -12.64 25.30
C THR A 277 7.16 -12.66 23.81
N ALA A 278 5.94 -12.25 23.46
CA ALA A 278 5.49 -12.19 22.06
C ALA A 278 6.21 -11.13 21.24
N ASN A 279 6.67 -10.04 21.85
CA ASN A 279 7.51 -9.00 21.22
C ASN A 279 8.98 -9.40 21.08
N GLY A 280 9.44 -10.38 21.85
CA GLY A 280 10.82 -10.85 21.91
C GLY A 280 11.77 -9.94 22.67
N ASN A 281 11.31 -8.75 23.15
CA ASN A 281 12.18 -7.78 23.83
C ASN A 281 11.34 -6.80 24.67
N ARG A 282 11.86 -6.46 25.87
CA ARG A 282 11.22 -5.55 26.82
C ARG A 282 11.20 -4.09 26.33
N GLU A 283 12.25 -3.64 25.66
CA GLU A 283 12.34 -2.25 25.17
C GLU A 283 11.22 -1.95 24.19
N ARG A 284 10.97 -2.88 23.27
CA ARG A 284 9.90 -2.77 22.28
C ARG A 284 8.51 -2.76 22.92
N PHE A 285 8.34 -3.51 24.01
CA PHE A 285 7.11 -3.45 24.81
C PHE A 285 6.96 -2.06 25.43
N LEU A 286 8.01 -1.50 26.06
CA LEU A 286 7.95 -0.17 26.67
C LEU A 286 7.68 0.95 25.65
N GLU A 287 8.25 0.85 24.44
CA GLU A 287 7.94 1.79 23.35
C GLU A 287 6.47 1.76 22.95
N MET A 288 5.86 0.58 22.96
CA MET A 288 4.42 0.45 22.67
C MET A 288 3.58 0.97 23.83
N PHE A 289 3.96 0.63 25.05
CA PHE A 289 3.26 0.98 26.30
C PHE A 289 3.19 2.52 26.49
N ARG A 290 4.29 3.23 26.26
CA ARG A 290 4.35 4.69 26.36
C ARG A 290 3.36 5.42 25.44
N LYS A 291 2.96 4.81 24.34
CA LYS A 291 1.96 5.40 23.44
C LYS A 291 0.56 5.41 24.03
N ASP A 292 0.30 4.50 24.95
CA ASP A 292 -1.00 4.33 25.59
C ASP A 292 -1.06 4.99 26.98
N GLU A 293 0.03 5.62 27.44
CA GLU A 293 0.16 6.29 28.75
C GLU A 293 -0.97 7.28 29.03
N GLU A 294 -1.26 8.18 28.10
CA GLU A 294 -2.35 9.15 28.24
C GLU A 294 -3.72 8.45 28.41
N ALA A 295 -3.91 7.35 27.72
CA ALA A 295 -5.13 6.54 27.83
C ALA A 295 -5.24 5.91 29.22
N LEU A 296 -4.14 5.41 29.77
CA LEU A 296 -4.07 4.81 31.11
C LEU A 296 -4.35 5.83 32.21
N LEU A 297 -3.75 7.00 32.13
CA LEU A 297 -3.99 8.12 33.07
C LEU A 297 -5.48 8.52 33.09
N LYS A 298 -6.12 8.57 31.92
CA LYS A 298 -7.58 8.83 31.83
C LYS A 298 -8.45 7.74 32.46
N GLN A 299 -7.92 6.50 32.59
CA GLN A 299 -8.61 5.43 33.30
C GLN A 299 -8.39 5.47 34.83
N GLY A 300 -7.59 6.41 35.33
CA GLY A 300 -7.31 6.61 36.75
C GLY A 300 -6.11 5.82 37.27
N ILE A 301 -5.29 5.29 36.39
CA ILE A 301 -3.99 4.72 36.74
C ILE A 301 -3.04 5.86 37.10
N GLN A 302 -2.31 5.75 38.24
CA GLN A 302 -1.43 6.77 38.69
C GLN A 302 -0.13 6.81 37.85
N GLU A 303 0.40 8.00 37.62
CA GLU A 303 1.63 8.19 36.83
C GLU A 303 2.82 7.43 37.45
N GLU A 304 2.87 7.38 38.78
CA GLU A 304 3.93 6.71 39.58
C GLU A 304 3.94 5.18 39.38
N ASP A 305 2.81 4.61 38.98
CA ASP A 305 2.65 3.18 38.71
C ASP A 305 3.03 2.80 37.27
N ILE A 306 3.21 3.80 36.40
CA ILE A 306 3.56 3.61 35.00
C ILE A 306 5.07 3.35 34.88
N PRO A 307 5.51 2.23 34.27
CA PRO A 307 6.95 1.91 34.16
C PRO A 307 7.68 2.93 33.28
N LEU A 308 8.80 3.44 33.80
CA LEU A 308 9.74 4.33 33.11
C LEU A 308 10.48 3.65 31.95
#